data_636650a94c9b9ef762dafc7c8c1e93e7
#
_entry.id   636650a94c9b9ef762dafc7c8c1e93e7
#
_cell.length_a   1.000
_cell.length_b   1.000
_cell.length_c   1.000
_cell.angle_alpha   90.00
_cell.angle_beta   90.00
_cell.angle_gamma   90.00
#
_symmetry.space_group_name_H-M   'P 1'
#
loop_
_entity.id
_entity.type
_entity.pdbx_description
1 polymer ?
#
loop_
_entity_poly.entity_id
_entity_poly.type
_entity_poly.pdbx_seq_one_letter_code
_entity_poly.pdbx_strand_id
1 'polypeptide(L)'
;MSAPFDASDLTLLREEDEIEMETAAGEEGPAHRAIIWVVVDDRDRVLIRSYRGPGARWYREITARPESLVHVRERGLPVRAIRANDADRIGACSEGLRRKYASDPAMPRMLRQYLETTLELVPR
;
A
#
# COMPACT_ATOMS: atom_id res chain seq x y z
N MET A 1 19.90 -3.61 -0.08
CA MET A 1 18.82 -4.41 0.50
C MET A 1 18.19 -3.64 1.65
N SER A 2 16.87 -3.46 1.62
CA SER A 2 16.18 -2.73 2.68
C SER A 2 16.04 -3.61 3.92
N ALA A 3 16.16 -3.01 5.10
CA ALA A 3 15.83 -3.69 6.34
C ALA A 3 14.32 -3.96 6.36
N PRO A 4 13.85 -5.02 7.02
CA PRO A 4 12.41 -5.26 7.16
C PRO A 4 11.78 -4.23 8.10
N PHE A 5 10.46 -4.10 8.03
CA PHE A 5 9.72 -3.34 9.03
C PHE A 5 9.89 -3.97 10.42
N ASP A 6 9.85 -3.14 11.45
CA ASP A 6 9.81 -3.64 12.82
C ASP A 6 8.56 -4.49 13.03
N ALA A 7 8.66 -5.48 13.92
CA ALA A 7 7.53 -6.34 14.23
C ALA A 7 6.32 -5.54 14.73
N SER A 8 6.55 -4.48 15.52
CA SER A 8 5.46 -3.65 16.02
C SER A 8 4.78 -2.85 14.90
N ASP A 9 5.53 -2.40 13.90
CA ASP A 9 4.95 -1.71 12.75
C ASP A 9 4.13 -2.66 11.89
N LEU A 10 4.63 -3.88 11.68
CA LEU A 10 3.88 -4.90 10.94
C LEU A 10 2.56 -5.25 11.65
N THR A 11 2.59 -5.33 12.98
CA THR A 11 1.37 -5.59 13.76
C THR A 11 0.34 -4.50 13.53
N LEU A 12 0.75 -3.22 13.58
CA LEU A 12 -0.17 -2.11 13.30
C LEU A 12 -0.74 -2.19 11.89
N LEU A 13 0.12 -2.47 10.90
CA LEU A 13 -0.32 -2.56 9.50
C LEU A 13 -1.28 -3.72 9.28
N ARG A 14 -1.15 -4.82 10.05
CA ARG A 14 -2.09 -5.94 9.99
C ARG A 14 -3.43 -5.60 10.64
N GLU A 15 -3.40 -4.90 11.76
CA GLU A 15 -4.61 -4.66 12.57
C GLU A 15 -5.45 -3.51 12.07
N GLU A 16 -4.83 -2.46 11.53
CA GLU A 16 -5.56 -1.28 11.09
C GLU A 16 -6.20 -1.52 9.73
N ASP A 17 -7.47 -1.15 9.60
CA ASP A 17 -8.20 -1.34 8.35
C ASP A 17 -7.74 -0.36 7.28
N GLU A 18 -7.31 0.82 7.68
CA GLU A 18 -6.92 1.88 6.74
C GLU A 18 -5.64 2.54 7.20
N ILE A 19 -4.85 2.96 6.20
CA ILE A 19 -3.68 3.80 6.43
C ILE A 19 -3.84 5.07 5.59
N GLU A 20 -3.07 6.09 5.92
CA GLU A 20 -2.98 7.26 5.06
C GLU A 20 -1.62 7.26 4.37
N MET A 21 -1.67 7.33 3.03
CA MET A 21 -0.47 7.40 2.22
C MET A 21 -0.19 8.86 1.91
N GLU A 22 0.94 9.37 2.36
CA GLU A 22 1.33 10.74 2.07
C GLU A 22 2.30 10.74 0.89
N THR A 23 1.92 11.42 -0.20
CA THR A 23 2.67 11.53 -1.42
C THR A 23 2.78 13.00 -1.83
N ALA A 24 3.62 13.30 -2.80
CA ALA A 24 3.77 14.67 -3.29
C ALA A 24 4.02 14.66 -4.79
N ALA A 25 3.57 15.71 -5.47
CA ALA A 25 3.75 15.86 -6.90
C ALA A 25 5.20 16.14 -7.28
N GLY A 26 6.00 16.71 -6.37
CA GLY A 26 7.40 17.02 -6.59
C GLY A 26 8.06 17.38 -5.27
N GLU A 27 9.39 17.65 -5.29
CA GLU A 27 10.14 17.97 -4.09
C GLU A 27 9.54 19.14 -3.30
N GLU A 28 9.09 20.15 -4.01
CA GLU A 28 8.52 21.36 -3.42
C GLU A 28 7.00 21.40 -3.55
N GLY A 29 6.41 20.34 -4.10
CA GLY A 29 4.97 20.27 -4.24
C GLY A 29 4.28 20.03 -2.92
N PRO A 30 2.98 20.34 -2.82
CA PRO A 30 2.25 20.08 -1.60
C PRO A 30 2.14 18.59 -1.36
N ALA A 31 2.15 18.20 -0.08
CA ALA A 31 1.90 16.81 0.30
C ALA A 31 0.39 16.54 0.25
N HIS A 32 0.03 15.36 -0.22
CA HIS A 32 -1.35 14.91 -0.29
C HIS A 32 -1.47 13.60 0.48
N ARG A 33 -2.57 13.41 1.19
CA ARG A 33 -2.85 12.17 1.90
C ARG A 33 -4.05 11.47 1.30
N ALA A 34 -3.94 10.17 1.12
CA ALA A 34 -5.03 9.34 0.64
C ALA A 34 -5.24 8.18 1.60
N ILE A 35 -6.49 7.89 1.92
CA ILE A 35 -6.84 6.72 2.73
C ILE A 35 -6.85 5.51 1.80
N ILE A 36 -6.08 4.49 2.16
CA ILE A 36 -5.99 3.27 1.36
C ILE A 36 -6.02 2.04 2.25
N TRP A 37 -6.34 0.90 1.65
CA TRP A 37 -6.26 -0.40 2.30
C TRP A 37 -4.84 -0.93 2.22
N VAL A 38 -4.46 -1.74 3.20
CA VAL A 38 -3.13 -2.33 3.28
C VAL A 38 -3.24 -3.77 3.75
N VAL A 39 -2.42 -4.64 3.17
CA VAL A 39 -2.31 -6.02 3.64
C VAL A 39 -0.85 -6.35 3.94
N VAL A 40 -0.65 -7.24 4.89
CA VAL A 40 0.67 -7.82 5.18
C VAL A 40 0.53 -9.31 4.94
N ASP A 41 1.33 -9.86 4.04
CA ASP A 41 1.21 -11.27 3.69
C ASP A 41 2.02 -12.18 4.64
N ASP A 42 2.01 -13.47 4.35
CA ASP A 42 2.68 -14.47 5.20
C ASP A 42 4.20 -14.34 5.20
N ARG A 43 4.76 -13.55 4.29
CA ARG A 43 6.20 -13.27 4.22
C ARG A 43 6.54 -11.88 4.75
N ASP A 44 5.60 -11.26 5.48
CA ASP A 44 5.75 -9.92 6.05
C ASP A 44 5.94 -8.83 4.97
N ARG A 45 5.48 -9.08 3.74
CA ARG A 45 5.48 -8.05 2.70
C ARG A 45 4.24 -7.17 2.85
N VAL A 46 4.45 -5.87 2.77
CA VAL A 46 3.37 -4.88 2.89
C VAL A 46 2.92 -4.51 1.48
N LEU A 47 1.66 -4.83 1.17
CA LEU A 47 1.14 -4.72 -0.18
C LEU A 47 -0.09 -3.81 -0.21
N ILE A 48 -0.17 -2.99 -1.26
CA ILE A 48 -1.28 -2.06 -1.49
C ILE A 48 -1.70 -2.13 -2.95
N ARG A 49 -2.92 -1.64 -3.23
CA ARG A 49 -3.47 -1.63 -4.59
C ARG A 49 -4.40 -0.43 -4.74
N SER A 50 -4.43 0.18 -5.91
CA SER A 50 -5.28 1.34 -6.15
C SER A 50 -6.71 0.93 -6.53
N TYR A 51 -7.69 1.33 -5.71
CA TYR A 51 -9.10 1.10 -6.00
C TYR A 51 -9.54 1.81 -7.29
N ARG A 52 -9.01 3.02 -7.52
CA ARG A 52 -9.34 3.82 -8.70
C ARG A 52 -8.39 3.58 -9.86
N GLY A 53 -7.44 2.66 -9.71
CA GLY A 53 -6.51 2.31 -10.76
C GLY A 53 -5.38 3.31 -10.94
N PRO A 54 -4.74 3.31 -12.13
CA PRO A 54 -3.57 4.15 -12.36
C PRO A 54 -3.85 5.64 -12.43
N GLY A 55 -5.13 6.04 -12.53
CA GLY A 55 -5.51 7.45 -12.56
C GLY A 55 -5.61 8.10 -11.19
N ALA A 56 -5.58 7.34 -10.09
CA ALA A 56 -5.62 7.91 -8.75
C ALA A 56 -4.41 8.81 -8.52
N ARG A 57 -4.64 9.99 -7.90
CA ARG A 57 -3.55 10.96 -7.69
C ARG A 57 -2.41 10.36 -6.87
N TRP A 58 -2.72 9.69 -5.76
CA TRP A 58 -1.67 9.11 -4.92
C TRP A 58 -0.83 8.08 -5.69
N TYR A 59 -1.48 7.30 -6.55
CA TYR A 59 -0.78 6.28 -7.34
C TYR A 59 0.15 6.93 -8.35
N ARG A 60 -0.32 7.98 -9.04
CA ARG A 60 0.52 8.71 -9.99
C ARG A 60 1.71 9.34 -9.29
N GLU A 61 1.48 9.93 -8.12
CA GLU A 61 2.55 10.58 -7.36
C GLU A 61 3.57 9.57 -6.84
N ILE A 62 3.11 8.44 -6.28
CA ILE A 62 4.03 7.46 -5.71
C ILE A 62 4.83 6.70 -6.78
N THR A 63 4.26 6.51 -7.97
CA THR A 63 5.01 5.87 -9.05
C THR A 63 6.02 6.81 -9.67
N ALA A 64 5.76 8.12 -9.66
CA ALA A 64 6.72 9.11 -10.11
C ALA A 64 7.81 9.36 -9.05
N ARG A 65 7.46 9.32 -7.78
CA ARG A 65 8.37 9.55 -6.65
C ARG A 65 8.09 8.48 -5.59
N PRO A 66 8.82 7.34 -5.67
CA PRO A 66 8.49 6.19 -4.83
C PRO A 66 8.71 6.36 -3.33
N GLU A 67 9.50 7.35 -2.92
CA GLU A 67 9.72 7.59 -1.49
C GLU A 67 8.56 8.38 -0.91
N SER A 68 7.94 7.84 0.12
CA SER A 68 6.68 8.32 0.65
C SER A 68 6.60 8.08 2.14
N LEU A 69 5.50 8.47 2.76
CA LEU A 69 5.29 8.32 4.19
C LEU A 69 3.94 7.65 4.43
N VAL A 70 3.94 6.59 5.22
CA VAL A 70 2.72 5.93 5.66
C VAL A 70 2.38 6.43 7.05
N HIS A 71 1.14 6.89 7.22
CA HIS A 71 0.61 7.24 8.54
C HIS A 71 -0.32 6.13 9.00
N VAL A 72 0.03 5.49 10.10
CA VAL A 72 -0.78 4.47 10.72
C VAL A 72 -0.82 4.76 12.23
N ARG A 73 -2.03 5.01 12.73
CA ARG A 73 -2.23 5.52 14.08
C ARG A 73 -1.36 6.77 14.28
N GLU A 74 -0.51 6.78 15.31
CA GLU A 74 0.34 7.92 15.63
C GLU A 74 1.72 7.84 15.00
N ARG A 75 1.98 6.81 14.18
CA ARG A 75 3.28 6.59 13.57
C ARG A 75 3.35 7.09 12.14
N GLY A 76 4.47 7.69 11.79
CA GLY A 76 4.82 8.00 10.41
C GLY A 76 5.97 7.08 9.99
N LEU A 77 5.71 6.23 8.99
CA LEU A 77 6.68 5.24 8.53
C LEU A 77 7.22 5.64 7.16
N PRO A 78 8.50 6.04 7.07
CA PRO A 78 9.10 6.30 5.76
C PRO A 78 9.19 5.00 4.95
N VAL A 79 8.71 5.05 3.71
CA VAL A 79 8.66 3.86 2.86
C VAL A 79 9.13 4.20 1.45
N ARG A 80 9.46 3.15 0.71
CA ARG A 80 9.68 3.20 -0.73
C ARG A 80 8.71 2.23 -1.39
N ALA A 81 8.01 2.67 -2.42
CA ALA A 81 7.09 1.82 -3.17
C ALA A 81 7.83 1.11 -4.30
N ILE A 82 7.58 -0.18 -4.43
CA ILE A 82 8.17 -1.02 -5.48
C ILE A 82 7.03 -1.65 -6.25
N ARG A 83 7.10 -1.61 -7.58
CA ARG A 83 6.09 -2.26 -8.41
C ARG A 83 6.08 -3.76 -8.14
N ALA A 84 4.88 -4.30 -7.96
CA ALA A 84 4.66 -5.72 -7.70
C ALA A 84 3.85 -6.30 -8.85
N ASN A 85 4.52 -6.54 -9.99
CA ASN A 85 3.87 -7.03 -11.22
C ASN A 85 3.87 -8.55 -11.35
N ASP A 86 4.58 -9.24 -10.47
CA ASP A 86 4.68 -10.69 -10.51
C ASP A 86 3.43 -11.35 -9.95
N ALA A 87 3.13 -12.54 -10.45
CA ALA A 87 1.94 -13.28 -10.04
C ALA A 87 1.94 -13.58 -8.53
N ASP A 88 3.11 -13.82 -7.94
CA ASP A 88 3.24 -14.12 -6.52
C ASP A 88 2.72 -12.95 -5.65
N ARG A 89 3.26 -11.74 -5.87
CA ARG A 89 2.84 -10.60 -5.06
C ARG A 89 1.43 -10.12 -5.38
N ILE A 90 1.02 -10.18 -6.65
CA ILE A 90 -0.36 -9.86 -7.03
C ILE A 90 -1.31 -10.82 -6.33
N GLY A 91 -1.03 -12.13 -6.37
CA GLY A 91 -1.85 -13.14 -5.71
C GLY A 91 -1.86 -12.98 -4.20
N ALA A 92 -0.71 -12.69 -3.60
CA ALA A 92 -0.61 -12.45 -2.15
C ALA A 92 -1.43 -11.24 -1.72
N CYS A 93 -1.41 -10.17 -2.51
CA CYS A 93 -2.21 -8.99 -2.23
C CYS A 93 -3.71 -9.32 -2.31
N SER A 94 -4.13 -10.03 -3.36
CA SER A 94 -5.52 -10.42 -3.53
C SER A 94 -6.00 -11.31 -2.39
N GLU A 95 -5.19 -12.28 -1.97
CA GLU A 95 -5.53 -13.16 -0.86
C GLU A 95 -5.64 -12.39 0.45
N GLY A 96 -4.71 -11.46 0.70
CA GLY A 96 -4.74 -10.61 1.88
C GLY A 96 -5.97 -9.72 1.92
N LEU A 97 -6.34 -9.14 0.78
CA LEU A 97 -7.55 -8.34 0.66
C LEU A 97 -8.80 -9.17 0.94
N ARG A 98 -8.87 -10.37 0.39
CA ARG A 98 -10.00 -11.28 0.60
C ARG A 98 -10.18 -11.60 2.07
N ARG A 99 -9.10 -11.86 2.80
CA ARG A 99 -9.16 -12.21 4.21
C ARG A 99 -9.50 -11.02 5.09
N LYS A 100 -8.82 -9.90 4.87
CA LYS A 100 -8.90 -8.74 5.75
C LYS A 100 -10.20 -7.95 5.57
N TYR A 101 -10.67 -7.84 4.33
CA TYR A 101 -11.80 -6.99 3.97
C TYR A 101 -12.99 -7.79 3.41
N ALA A 102 -13.15 -9.02 3.88
CA ALA A 102 -14.12 -9.98 3.34
C ALA A 102 -15.54 -9.44 3.24
N SER A 103 -15.96 -8.63 4.21
CA SER A 103 -17.34 -8.10 4.27
C SER A 103 -17.49 -6.73 3.62
N ASP A 104 -16.44 -6.13 3.11
CA ASP A 104 -16.53 -4.81 2.51
C ASP A 104 -17.06 -4.90 1.08
N PRO A 105 -18.09 -4.09 0.71
CA PRO A 105 -18.65 -4.14 -0.64
C PRO A 105 -17.66 -3.78 -1.76
N ALA A 106 -16.60 -3.04 -1.46
CA ALA A 106 -15.59 -2.68 -2.45
C ALA A 106 -14.58 -3.80 -2.73
N MET A 107 -14.53 -4.83 -1.88
CA MET A 107 -13.50 -5.86 -1.97
C MET A 107 -13.54 -6.62 -3.30
N PRO A 108 -14.70 -7.03 -3.85
CA PRO A 108 -14.71 -7.74 -5.12
C PRO A 108 -14.08 -6.95 -6.28
N ARG A 109 -14.26 -5.63 -6.29
CA ARG A 109 -13.63 -4.78 -7.30
C ARG A 109 -12.11 -4.79 -7.16
N MET A 110 -11.61 -4.76 -5.93
CA MET A 110 -10.17 -4.80 -5.65
C MET A 110 -9.53 -6.12 -6.12
N LEU A 111 -10.30 -7.19 -6.21
CA LEU A 111 -9.80 -8.49 -6.67
C LEU A 111 -9.80 -8.62 -8.18
N ARG A 112 -10.59 -7.81 -8.90
CA ARG A 112 -10.80 -7.99 -10.34
C ARG A 112 -10.22 -6.88 -11.20
N GLN A 113 -10.05 -5.68 -10.64
CA GLN A 113 -9.62 -4.52 -11.42
C GLN A 113 -8.28 -3.99 -10.96
N TYR A 114 -7.52 -3.44 -11.90
CA TYR A 114 -6.28 -2.70 -11.64
C TYR A 114 -5.23 -3.49 -10.86
N LEU A 115 -5.14 -4.80 -11.13
CA LEU A 115 -4.17 -5.67 -10.47
C LEU A 115 -2.73 -5.19 -10.70
N GLU A 116 -2.49 -4.54 -11.83
CA GLU A 116 -1.20 -3.98 -12.20
C GLU A 116 -0.79 -2.80 -11.32
N THR A 117 -1.70 -2.25 -10.53
CA THR A 117 -1.36 -1.17 -9.59
C THR A 117 -0.86 -1.68 -8.25
N THR A 118 -0.69 -2.99 -8.11
CA THR A 118 -0.16 -3.56 -6.87
C THR A 118 1.27 -3.08 -6.63
N LEU A 119 1.53 -2.61 -5.41
CA LEU A 119 2.83 -2.12 -4.98
C LEU A 119 3.22 -2.80 -3.69
N GLU A 120 4.52 -3.03 -3.52
CA GLU A 120 5.07 -3.42 -2.24
C GLU A 120 5.73 -2.21 -1.60
N LEU A 121 5.46 -1.99 -0.31
CA LEU A 121 6.10 -0.93 0.46
C LEU A 121 7.22 -1.52 1.28
N VAL A 122 8.40 -0.92 1.19
CA VAL A 122 9.55 -1.34 2.00
C VAL A 122 10.04 -0.14 2.81
N PRO A 123 10.64 -0.34 3.99
CA PRO A 123 11.19 0.77 4.78
C PRO A 123 12.33 1.46 4.05
N ARG A 124 12.45 2.78 4.25
CA ARG A 124 13.58 3.54 3.71
C ARG A 124 14.37 4.25 4.78
#